data_f9bd453419c7480069f12dbe3958ea97
#
_entry.id   f9bd453419c7480069f12dbe3958ea97
#
_cell.length_a   1.000
_cell.length_b   1.000
_cell.length_c   1.000
_cell.angle_alpha   90.00
_cell.angle_beta   90.00
_cell.angle_gamma   90.00
#
_symmetry.space_group_name_H-M   'P 1'
#
loop_
_entity.id
_entity.type
_entity.pdbx_description
1 polymer ?
#
loop_
_entity_poly.entity_id
_entity_poly.type
_entity_poly.pdbx_seq_one_letter_code
_entity_poly.pdbx_strand_id
1 'polypeptide(L)'
;PHPPVWIPGSGSLETWDWVLDRDYVYCYLSYFGYLRGLRVVQGFWDRVAQRGIDDNPHRLGFLQLVCVSETDASAEAEYAEHVKYFYRKMLRIHPPFAESPGYRSIRSIRESIRPQIGEEAQKAAQELEWKDFVDQGHIIAGSPATVRDQLTEAAKMLRVGHLMCLLHIGSMPKDLTLKNTELFAKEVMPSLKDIWSEYLDPWWPQRLNQAHPAPVGD
;
A
#
# COMPACT_ATOMS: atom_id res chain seq x y z
N PRO A 1 -5.33 4.08 27.25
CA PRO A 1 -4.36 3.85 26.19
C PRO A 1 -4.89 2.76 25.25
N HIS A 2 -4.75 2.92 23.95
CA HIS A 2 -5.09 1.96 22.91
C HIS A 2 -3.86 1.75 22.00
N PRO A 3 -3.76 0.64 21.26
CA PRO A 3 -2.71 0.46 20.27
C PRO A 3 -2.87 1.51 19.14
N PRO A 4 -1.82 1.77 18.36
CA PRO A 4 -1.91 2.60 17.17
C PRO A 4 -3.04 2.14 16.26
N VAL A 5 -3.80 3.08 15.73
CA VAL A 5 -4.97 2.80 14.88
C VAL A 5 -4.64 3.15 13.44
N TRP A 6 -4.85 2.20 12.55
CA TRP A 6 -4.58 2.32 11.12
C TRP A 6 -5.88 2.19 10.35
N ILE A 7 -6.19 3.19 9.54
CA ILE A 7 -7.47 3.29 8.83
C ILE A 7 -7.24 3.14 7.32
N PRO A 8 -7.71 2.05 6.73
CA PRO A 8 -7.63 1.88 5.29
C PRO A 8 -8.64 2.77 4.57
N GLY A 9 -8.22 3.29 3.42
CA GLY A 9 -9.10 4.11 2.60
C GLY A 9 -8.61 4.22 1.15
N SER A 10 -9.45 4.80 0.32
CA SER A 10 -9.22 4.93 -1.12
C SER A 10 -9.28 6.37 -1.62
N GLY A 11 -9.11 7.36 -0.72
CA GLY A 11 -9.01 8.78 -1.09
C GLY A 11 -10.29 9.59 -0.84
N SER A 12 -11.00 9.37 0.27
CA SER A 12 -12.11 10.21 0.73
C SER A 12 -11.61 11.32 1.64
N LEU A 13 -12.03 12.56 1.39
CA LEU A 13 -11.68 13.73 2.21
C LEU A 13 -12.16 13.57 3.65
N GLU A 14 -13.36 13.03 3.85
CA GLU A 14 -13.94 12.81 5.17
C GLU A 14 -13.12 11.81 5.98
N THR A 15 -12.60 10.76 5.32
CA THR A 15 -11.70 9.80 5.96
C THR A 15 -10.39 10.46 6.36
N TRP A 16 -9.82 11.30 5.49
CA TRP A 16 -8.59 12.02 5.83
C TRP A 16 -8.79 12.97 7.01
N ASP A 17 -9.86 13.77 6.99
CA ASP A 17 -10.18 14.67 8.11
C ASP A 17 -10.35 13.90 9.42
N TRP A 18 -11.11 12.82 9.37
CA TRP A 18 -11.37 11.99 10.54
C TRP A 18 -10.12 11.32 11.13
N VAL A 19 -9.23 10.86 10.25
CA VAL A 19 -7.93 10.25 10.61
C VAL A 19 -7.02 11.31 11.24
N LEU A 20 -6.92 12.48 10.62
CA LEU A 20 -6.05 13.57 11.08
C LEU A 20 -6.55 14.17 12.42
N ASP A 21 -7.88 14.24 12.64
CA ASP A 21 -8.46 14.71 13.91
C ASP A 21 -8.11 13.81 15.10
N ARG A 22 -7.79 12.53 14.84
CA ARG A 22 -7.53 11.51 15.86
C ARG A 22 -6.08 11.07 15.94
N ASP A 23 -5.24 11.65 15.13
CA ASP A 23 -3.83 11.28 15.01
C ASP A 23 -3.64 9.78 14.70
N TYR A 24 -4.47 9.25 13.78
CA TYR A 24 -4.37 7.87 13.29
C TYR A 24 -3.54 7.80 12.02
N VAL A 25 -3.05 6.61 11.66
CA VAL A 25 -2.37 6.37 10.38
C VAL A 25 -3.41 6.17 9.29
N TYR A 26 -3.30 6.93 8.21
CA TYR A 26 -4.05 6.66 6.99
C TYR A 26 -3.33 5.63 6.15
N CYS A 27 -4.03 4.59 5.69
CA CYS A 27 -3.47 3.56 4.83
C CYS A 27 -4.15 3.58 3.47
N TYR A 28 -3.44 4.02 2.43
CA TYR A 28 -3.98 3.97 1.07
C TYR A 28 -3.84 2.56 0.50
N LEU A 29 -5.00 1.94 0.26
CA LEU A 29 -5.06 0.63 -0.38
C LEU A 29 -5.27 0.81 -1.88
N SER A 30 -4.23 0.53 -2.66
CA SER A 30 -4.30 0.55 -4.12
C SER A 30 -3.82 -0.78 -4.70
N TYR A 31 -4.70 -1.42 -5.45
CA TYR A 31 -4.32 -2.58 -6.26
C TYR A 31 -3.76 -2.18 -7.64
N PHE A 32 -3.71 -0.88 -7.93
CA PHE A 32 -3.20 -0.33 -9.20
C PHE A 32 -1.82 0.32 -9.05
N GLY A 33 -1.16 0.06 -7.92
CA GLY A 33 0.21 0.40 -7.65
C GLY A 33 0.50 1.88 -7.37
N TYR A 34 1.78 2.16 -7.15
CA TYR A 34 2.24 3.43 -6.61
C TYR A 34 2.12 4.60 -7.58
N LEU A 35 2.32 4.39 -8.89
CA LEU A 35 2.23 5.49 -9.87
C LEU A 35 0.80 6.05 -9.97
N ARG A 36 -0.21 5.17 -9.93
CA ARG A 36 -1.61 5.62 -9.88
C ARG A 36 -2.01 6.15 -8.50
N GLY A 37 -1.38 5.65 -7.45
CA GLY A 37 -1.58 6.11 -6.07
C GLY A 37 -1.07 7.53 -5.83
N LEU A 38 -0.10 8.00 -6.60
CA LEU A 38 0.58 9.28 -6.41
C LEU A 38 -0.40 10.45 -6.25
N ARG A 39 -1.41 10.54 -7.11
CA ARG A 39 -2.39 11.64 -7.05
C ARG A 39 -3.22 11.64 -5.76
N VAL A 40 -3.62 10.46 -5.30
CA VAL A 40 -4.41 10.32 -4.06
C VAL A 40 -3.55 10.66 -2.85
N VAL A 41 -2.33 10.17 -2.85
CA VAL A 41 -1.35 10.42 -1.78
C VAL A 41 -0.97 11.89 -1.72
N GLN A 42 -0.77 12.54 -2.88
CA GLN A 42 -0.54 13.99 -2.94
C GLN A 42 -1.71 14.76 -2.32
N GLY A 43 -2.96 14.39 -2.65
CA GLY A 43 -4.14 15.02 -2.04
C GLY A 43 -4.22 14.85 -0.53
N PHE A 44 -3.77 13.71 0.02
CA PHE A 44 -3.63 13.53 1.46
C PHE A 44 -2.61 14.50 2.06
N TRP A 45 -1.42 14.62 1.45
CA TRP A 45 -0.38 15.54 1.91
C TRP A 45 -0.80 17.02 1.80
N ASP A 46 -1.50 17.38 0.73
CA ASP A 46 -2.07 18.72 0.59
C ASP A 46 -3.07 19.00 1.72
N ARG A 47 -3.84 18.00 2.15
CA ARG A 47 -4.76 18.13 3.28
C ARG A 47 -4.04 18.27 4.63
N VAL A 48 -2.96 17.52 4.84
CA VAL A 48 -2.07 17.66 6.01
C VAL A 48 -1.52 19.09 6.10
N ALA A 49 -0.99 19.61 4.99
CA ALA A 49 -0.45 20.95 4.90
C ALA A 49 -1.52 22.04 5.15
N GLN A 50 -2.71 21.92 4.55
CA GLN A 50 -3.83 22.86 4.77
C GLN A 50 -4.25 22.94 6.23
N ARG A 51 -4.05 21.88 7.01
CA ARG A 51 -4.40 21.81 8.42
C ARG A 51 -3.25 22.25 9.35
N GLY A 52 -2.10 22.59 8.81
CA GLY A 52 -0.91 22.97 9.58
C GLY A 52 -0.34 21.81 10.42
N ILE A 53 -0.60 20.57 9.99
CA ILE A 53 -0.07 19.35 10.62
C ILE A 53 1.31 19.06 10.04
N ASP A 54 2.21 18.47 10.84
CA ASP A 54 3.53 18.07 10.35
C ASP A 54 3.43 17.00 9.26
N ASP A 55 4.37 17.01 8.32
CA ASP A 55 4.43 16.12 7.17
C ASP A 55 5.23 14.83 7.45
N ASN A 56 5.19 14.33 8.69
CA ASN A 56 5.84 13.09 9.08
C ASN A 56 5.38 11.93 8.19
N PRO A 57 6.29 11.26 7.45
CA PRO A 57 5.92 10.21 6.51
C PRO A 57 5.23 9.00 7.16
N HIS A 58 5.43 8.80 8.46
CA HIS A 58 4.78 7.71 9.21
C HIS A 58 3.27 7.92 9.46
N ARG A 59 2.71 9.08 9.07
CA ARG A 59 1.25 9.29 9.04
C ARG A 59 0.56 8.51 7.93
N LEU A 60 1.33 8.00 6.97
CA LEU A 60 0.80 7.35 5.78
C LEU A 60 1.36 5.95 5.60
N GLY A 61 0.45 4.99 5.38
CA GLY A 61 0.74 3.65 4.88
C GLY A 61 0.32 3.48 3.42
N PHE A 62 1.01 2.64 2.68
CA PHE A 62 0.72 2.33 1.29
C PHE A 62 0.82 0.84 1.00
N LEU A 63 -0.19 0.28 0.33
CA LEU A 63 -0.18 -1.11 -0.11
C LEU A 63 0.46 -1.24 -1.49
N GLN A 64 1.47 -2.10 -1.61
CA GLN A 64 2.12 -2.45 -2.88
C GLN A 64 2.21 -3.96 -3.06
N LEU A 65 1.90 -4.45 -4.27
CA LEU A 65 2.11 -5.83 -4.67
C LEU A 65 3.60 -6.02 -5.02
N VAL A 66 4.23 -7.04 -4.43
CA VAL A 66 5.69 -7.23 -4.55
C VAL A 66 6.02 -8.70 -4.87
N CYS A 67 6.86 -8.89 -5.91
CA CYS A 67 7.34 -10.19 -6.36
C CYS A 67 8.86 -10.18 -6.44
N VAL A 68 9.54 -10.96 -5.59
CA VAL A 68 11.00 -11.06 -5.55
C VAL A 68 11.45 -12.42 -6.01
N SER A 69 12.37 -12.48 -6.94
CA SER A 69 13.04 -13.70 -7.37
C SER A 69 14.54 -13.47 -7.49
N GLU A 70 15.32 -14.47 -7.87
CA GLU A 70 16.79 -14.37 -7.99
C GLU A 70 17.22 -13.36 -9.06
N THR A 71 16.43 -13.26 -10.14
CA THR A 71 16.67 -12.36 -11.28
C THR A 71 15.35 -11.75 -11.75
N ASP A 72 15.44 -10.67 -12.52
CA ASP A 72 14.24 -10.05 -13.12
C ASP A 72 13.54 -11.01 -14.10
N ALA A 73 14.31 -11.80 -14.87
CA ALA A 73 13.76 -12.80 -15.77
C ALA A 73 13.07 -13.96 -15.04
N SER A 74 13.64 -14.42 -13.91
CA SER A 74 12.99 -15.46 -13.10
C SER A 74 11.74 -14.93 -12.42
N ALA A 75 11.68 -13.66 -12.04
CA ALA A 75 10.49 -13.05 -11.49
C ALA A 75 9.32 -13.08 -12.51
N GLU A 76 9.57 -12.73 -13.77
CA GLU A 76 8.56 -12.85 -14.82
C GLU A 76 8.10 -14.30 -15.00
N ALA A 77 9.05 -15.23 -15.14
CA ALA A 77 8.74 -16.65 -15.36
C ALA A 77 7.90 -17.27 -14.22
N GLU A 78 8.17 -16.88 -12.98
CA GLU A 78 7.52 -17.44 -11.79
C GLU A 78 6.19 -16.78 -11.44
N TYR A 79 6.06 -15.46 -11.65
CA TYR A 79 4.91 -14.69 -11.10
C TYR A 79 3.90 -14.23 -12.16
N ALA A 80 4.26 -14.15 -13.45
CA ALA A 80 3.42 -13.51 -14.47
C ALA A 80 1.99 -14.07 -14.51
N GLU A 81 1.81 -15.39 -14.51
CA GLU A 81 0.49 -16.02 -14.59
C GLU A 81 -0.34 -15.79 -13.31
N HIS A 82 0.31 -15.71 -12.15
CA HIS A 82 -0.36 -15.43 -10.86
C HIS A 82 -0.82 -13.98 -10.77
N VAL A 83 -0.01 -13.03 -11.25
CA VAL A 83 -0.37 -11.61 -11.36
C VAL A 83 -1.52 -11.43 -12.34
N LYS A 84 -1.44 -12.03 -13.53
CA LYS A 84 -2.55 -12.00 -14.51
C LYS A 84 -3.83 -12.58 -13.92
N TYR A 85 -3.75 -13.69 -13.20
CA TYR A 85 -4.90 -14.29 -12.53
C TYR A 85 -5.53 -13.33 -11.53
N PHE A 86 -4.72 -12.63 -10.71
CA PHE A 86 -5.19 -11.64 -9.76
C PHE A 86 -6.01 -10.55 -10.45
N TYR A 87 -5.45 -9.90 -11.48
CA TYR A 87 -6.13 -8.80 -12.18
C TYR A 87 -7.30 -9.27 -13.05
N ARG A 88 -7.18 -10.43 -13.70
CA ARG A 88 -8.20 -10.93 -14.63
C ARG A 88 -9.36 -11.66 -13.93
N LYS A 89 -9.14 -12.23 -12.76
CA LYS A 89 -10.13 -13.08 -12.07
C LYS A 89 -10.54 -12.58 -10.70
N MET A 90 -9.59 -12.15 -9.85
CA MET A 90 -9.88 -11.81 -8.46
C MET A 90 -10.36 -10.37 -8.30
N LEU A 91 -9.81 -9.40 -9.03
CA LEU A 91 -10.24 -8.00 -8.99
C LEU A 91 -11.51 -7.71 -9.81
N ARG A 92 -12.35 -8.69 -10.04
CA ARG A 92 -13.65 -8.50 -10.67
C ARG A 92 -14.69 -7.99 -9.69
N ILE A 93 -14.69 -6.68 -9.45
CA ILE A 93 -15.77 -6.02 -8.72
C ILE A 93 -16.74 -5.44 -9.74
N HIS A 94 -17.98 -5.89 -9.71
CA HIS A 94 -19.02 -5.32 -10.58
C HIS A 94 -19.21 -3.83 -10.24
N PRO A 95 -19.17 -2.89 -11.21
CA PRO A 95 -19.16 -1.46 -10.97
C PRO A 95 -20.18 -0.93 -9.95
N PRO A 96 -21.46 -1.36 -9.94
CA PRO A 96 -22.43 -0.97 -8.94
C PRO A 96 -22.06 -1.30 -7.49
N PHE A 97 -21.19 -2.30 -7.27
CA PHE A 97 -20.71 -2.67 -5.93
C PHE A 97 -19.41 -1.96 -5.54
N ALA A 98 -18.68 -1.41 -6.52
CA ALA A 98 -17.47 -0.65 -6.24
C ALA A 98 -17.77 0.71 -5.60
N GLU A 99 -18.93 1.31 -5.91
CA GLU A 99 -19.39 2.58 -5.37
C GLU A 99 -20.90 2.53 -5.13
N SER A 100 -21.30 2.08 -3.95
CA SER A 100 -22.70 2.11 -3.56
C SER A 100 -23.22 3.54 -3.51
N PRO A 101 -24.45 3.82 -4.02
CA PRO A 101 -25.08 5.13 -3.89
C PRO A 101 -25.10 5.61 -2.43
N GLY A 102 -24.66 6.85 -2.20
CA GLY A 102 -24.60 7.44 -0.86
C GLY A 102 -23.37 7.07 -0.03
N TYR A 103 -22.47 6.22 -0.52
CA TYR A 103 -21.23 5.87 0.18
C TYR A 103 -20.28 7.07 0.30
N ARG A 104 -20.25 7.94 -0.70
CA ARG A 104 -19.49 9.19 -0.66
C ARG A 104 -20.40 10.41 -0.59
N SER A 105 -19.96 11.43 0.15
CA SER A 105 -20.65 12.71 0.14
C SER A 105 -20.56 13.39 -1.23
N ILE A 106 -21.49 14.31 -1.49
CA ILE A 106 -21.47 15.14 -2.71
C ILE A 106 -20.17 15.96 -2.79
N ARG A 107 -19.65 16.40 -1.64
CA ARG A 107 -18.36 17.09 -1.54
C ARG A 107 -17.23 16.18 -2.02
N SER A 108 -17.15 14.98 -1.48
CA SER A 108 -16.13 13.98 -1.87
C SER A 108 -16.22 13.61 -3.35
N ILE A 109 -17.41 13.58 -3.93
CA ILE A 109 -17.60 13.32 -5.36
C ILE A 109 -17.09 14.49 -6.20
N ARG A 110 -17.39 15.73 -5.82
CA ARG A 110 -16.99 16.95 -6.55
C ARG A 110 -15.49 17.20 -6.48
N GLU A 111 -14.89 16.98 -5.31
CA GLU A 111 -13.46 17.18 -5.06
C GLU A 111 -12.67 15.87 -5.31
N SER A 112 -13.31 14.87 -5.94
CA SER A 112 -12.74 13.53 -6.10
C SER A 112 -11.40 13.56 -6.80
N ILE A 113 -10.37 13.30 -6.03
CA ILE A 113 -9.00 13.09 -6.46
C ILE A 113 -8.83 11.68 -7.05
N ARG A 114 -9.82 10.81 -6.82
CA ARG A 114 -9.84 9.47 -7.39
C ARG A 114 -9.86 9.54 -8.92
N PRO A 115 -8.88 8.94 -9.60
CA PRO A 115 -9.14 8.51 -10.96
C PRO A 115 -10.35 7.57 -10.88
N GLN A 116 -11.38 7.85 -11.64
CA GLN A 116 -12.53 6.95 -11.71
C GLN A 116 -11.98 5.56 -12.00
N ILE A 117 -12.14 4.63 -11.05
CA ILE A 117 -11.93 3.22 -11.30
C ILE A 117 -13.16 2.79 -12.11
N GLY A 118 -13.25 3.32 -13.33
CA GLY A 118 -14.33 3.02 -14.23
C GLY A 118 -14.14 1.63 -14.82
N GLU A 119 -15.19 1.11 -15.39
CA GLU A 119 -15.20 -0.15 -16.14
C GLU A 119 -14.05 -0.23 -17.17
N GLU A 120 -13.69 0.92 -17.79
CA GLU A 120 -12.57 1.04 -18.73
C GLU A 120 -11.21 0.78 -18.08
N ALA A 121 -10.96 1.29 -16.86
CA ALA A 121 -9.71 1.04 -16.17
C ALA A 121 -9.58 -0.42 -15.70
N GLN A 122 -10.71 -1.05 -15.32
CA GLN A 122 -10.74 -2.48 -14.99
C GLN A 122 -10.54 -3.34 -16.24
N LYS A 123 -11.18 -2.99 -17.38
CA LYS A 123 -10.97 -3.69 -18.65
C LYS A 123 -9.54 -3.55 -19.12
N ALA A 124 -8.99 -2.34 -19.09
CA ALA A 124 -7.60 -2.09 -19.44
C ALA A 124 -6.63 -2.93 -18.59
N ALA A 125 -6.86 -3.01 -17.26
CA ALA A 125 -6.03 -3.84 -16.38
C ALA A 125 -6.13 -5.35 -16.66
N GLN A 126 -7.23 -5.81 -17.28
CA GLN A 126 -7.40 -7.23 -17.66
C GLN A 126 -6.62 -7.62 -18.94
N GLU A 127 -6.28 -6.66 -19.77
CA GLU A 127 -5.54 -6.84 -21.01
C GLU A 127 -4.03 -6.70 -20.84
N LEU A 128 -3.57 -6.22 -19.67
CA LEU A 128 -2.17 -6.00 -19.39
C LEU A 128 -1.37 -7.31 -19.37
N GLU A 129 -0.15 -7.23 -19.87
CA GLU A 129 0.87 -8.26 -19.77
C GLU A 129 1.89 -7.92 -18.66
N TRP A 130 2.82 -8.83 -18.36
CA TRP A 130 3.79 -8.67 -17.28
C TRP A 130 4.52 -7.32 -17.31
N LYS A 131 5.06 -6.99 -18.47
CA LYS A 131 5.79 -5.73 -18.65
C LYS A 131 4.94 -4.50 -18.33
N ASP A 132 3.68 -4.52 -18.73
CA ASP A 132 2.75 -3.41 -18.48
C ASP A 132 2.47 -3.25 -16.98
N PHE A 133 2.31 -4.38 -16.24
CA PHE A 133 2.12 -4.34 -14.79
C PHE A 133 3.32 -3.72 -14.06
N VAL A 134 4.53 -4.03 -14.51
CA VAL A 134 5.77 -3.47 -13.94
C VAL A 134 5.91 -1.99 -14.34
N ASP A 135 5.84 -1.67 -15.63
CA ASP A 135 6.05 -0.31 -16.16
C ASP A 135 5.03 0.70 -15.62
N GLN A 136 3.80 0.26 -15.38
CA GLN A 136 2.74 1.10 -14.80
C GLN A 136 2.75 1.11 -13.26
N GLY A 137 3.72 0.43 -12.63
CA GLY A 137 3.86 0.37 -11.19
C GLY A 137 2.77 -0.40 -10.45
N HIS A 138 1.95 -1.21 -11.15
CA HIS A 138 0.93 -2.05 -10.54
C HIS A 138 1.55 -3.05 -9.58
N ILE A 139 2.67 -3.63 -9.99
CA ILE A 139 3.52 -4.48 -9.17
C ILE A 139 4.94 -3.91 -9.15
N ILE A 140 5.66 -4.21 -8.09
CA ILE A 140 7.11 -4.05 -8.03
C ILE A 140 7.70 -5.46 -8.04
N ALA A 141 8.49 -5.78 -9.07
CA ALA A 141 8.93 -7.15 -9.31
C ALA A 141 10.33 -7.22 -9.91
N GLY A 142 11.07 -8.24 -9.54
CA GLY A 142 12.41 -8.49 -10.09
C GLY A 142 13.34 -9.13 -9.08
N SER A 143 14.64 -8.93 -9.31
CA SER A 143 15.71 -9.29 -8.39
C SER A 143 15.62 -8.49 -7.09
N PRO A 144 16.26 -8.94 -6.00
CA PRO A 144 16.27 -8.17 -4.75
C PRO A 144 16.77 -6.74 -4.93
N ALA A 145 17.76 -6.51 -5.78
CA ALA A 145 18.28 -5.18 -6.08
C ALA A 145 17.22 -4.31 -6.79
N THR A 146 16.59 -4.83 -7.84
CA THR A 146 15.54 -4.14 -8.59
C THR A 146 14.37 -3.77 -7.68
N VAL A 147 13.90 -4.72 -6.87
CA VAL A 147 12.75 -4.51 -5.97
C VAL A 147 13.08 -3.50 -4.87
N ARG A 148 14.28 -3.59 -4.28
CA ARG A 148 14.75 -2.61 -3.28
C ARG A 148 14.76 -1.20 -3.84
N ASP A 149 15.33 -1.02 -5.02
CA ASP A 149 15.50 0.29 -5.63
C ASP A 149 14.13 0.90 -6.00
N GLN A 150 13.23 0.11 -6.58
CA GLN A 150 11.86 0.54 -6.90
C GLN A 150 11.02 0.85 -5.65
N LEU A 151 11.11 0.04 -4.59
CA LEU A 151 10.40 0.32 -3.33
C LEU A 151 10.94 1.57 -2.63
N THR A 152 12.25 1.79 -2.69
CA THR A 152 12.88 3.01 -2.16
C THR A 152 12.39 4.25 -2.92
N GLU A 153 12.35 4.17 -4.25
CA GLU A 153 11.81 5.25 -5.09
C GLU A 153 10.33 5.51 -4.79
N ALA A 154 9.51 4.45 -4.75
CA ALA A 154 8.08 4.55 -4.45
C ALA A 154 7.84 5.17 -3.05
N ALA A 155 8.58 4.73 -2.03
CA ALA A 155 8.45 5.27 -0.68
C ALA A 155 8.78 6.76 -0.61
N LYS A 156 9.83 7.19 -1.31
CA LYS A 156 10.22 8.59 -1.39
C LYS A 156 9.25 9.44 -2.21
N MET A 157 8.85 8.93 -3.38
CA MET A 157 7.91 9.61 -4.29
C MET A 157 6.54 9.86 -3.62
N LEU A 158 6.05 8.87 -2.88
CA LEU A 158 4.80 8.95 -2.15
C LEU A 158 4.94 9.62 -0.77
N ARG A 159 6.17 9.85 -0.31
CA ARG A 159 6.45 10.28 1.07
C ARG A 159 5.72 9.39 2.08
N VAL A 160 5.94 8.07 2.03
CA VAL A 160 5.25 7.09 2.85
C VAL A 160 6.21 6.39 3.81
N GLY A 161 5.87 6.37 5.11
CA GLY A 161 6.67 5.74 6.16
C GLY A 161 6.34 4.27 6.40
N HIS A 162 5.14 3.82 6.01
CA HIS A 162 4.73 2.43 6.21
C HIS A 162 4.39 1.76 4.88
N LEU A 163 5.21 0.80 4.45
CA LEU A 163 4.93 -0.03 3.27
C LEU A 163 4.25 -1.34 3.70
N MET A 164 3.06 -1.57 3.19
CA MET A 164 2.33 -2.83 3.33
C MET A 164 2.58 -3.65 2.06
N CYS A 165 3.55 -4.58 2.11
CA CYS A 165 3.91 -5.39 0.96
C CYS A 165 3.01 -6.62 0.86
N LEU A 166 2.21 -6.71 -0.19
CA LEU A 166 1.42 -7.91 -0.49
C LEU A 166 2.31 -8.91 -1.23
N LEU A 167 2.72 -9.95 -0.52
CA LEU A 167 3.70 -10.96 -0.98
C LEU A 167 3.05 -12.25 -1.49
N HIS A 168 1.74 -12.40 -1.33
CA HIS A 168 0.95 -13.49 -1.92
C HIS A 168 -0.05 -12.89 -2.90
N ILE A 169 0.07 -13.21 -4.17
CA ILE A 169 -0.71 -12.59 -5.25
C ILE A 169 -1.42 -13.69 -6.07
N GLY A 170 -2.71 -13.51 -6.25
CA GLY A 170 -3.50 -14.37 -7.14
C GLY A 170 -3.49 -15.84 -6.74
N SER A 171 -3.07 -16.69 -7.65
CA SER A 171 -3.04 -18.14 -7.50
C SER A 171 -1.66 -18.70 -7.10
N MET A 172 -0.81 -17.90 -6.48
CA MET A 172 0.52 -18.35 -6.06
C MET A 172 0.43 -19.57 -5.14
N PRO A 173 1.17 -20.66 -5.42
CA PRO A 173 1.27 -21.78 -4.52
C PRO A 173 2.07 -21.42 -3.25
N LYS A 174 1.89 -22.21 -2.21
CA LYS A 174 2.52 -21.99 -0.90
C LYS A 174 4.04 -21.81 -1.00
N ASP A 175 4.72 -22.69 -1.74
CA ASP A 175 6.17 -22.70 -1.81
C ASP A 175 6.71 -21.44 -2.50
N LEU A 176 6.03 -20.97 -3.55
CA LEU A 176 6.37 -19.72 -4.22
C LEU A 176 6.13 -18.51 -3.31
N THR A 177 5.04 -18.52 -2.54
CA THR A 177 4.77 -17.47 -1.54
C THR A 177 5.84 -17.42 -0.46
N LEU A 178 6.27 -18.58 0.06
CA LEU A 178 7.34 -18.66 1.05
C LEU A 178 8.66 -18.15 0.47
N LYS A 179 9.02 -18.58 -0.75
CA LYS A 179 10.21 -18.09 -1.46
C LYS A 179 10.21 -16.56 -1.60
N ASN A 180 9.11 -15.99 -2.08
CA ASN A 180 8.94 -14.55 -2.22
C ASN A 180 9.12 -13.83 -0.88
N THR A 181 8.48 -14.34 0.17
CA THR A 181 8.55 -13.76 1.51
C THR A 181 9.95 -13.84 2.10
N GLU A 182 10.64 -14.96 1.94
CA GLU A 182 12.00 -15.14 2.44
C GLU A 182 13.00 -14.23 1.74
N LEU A 183 12.95 -14.15 0.41
CA LEU A 183 13.83 -13.26 -0.36
C LEU A 183 13.56 -11.79 0.01
N PHE A 184 12.31 -11.39 0.10
CA PHE A 184 11.94 -10.05 0.54
C PHE A 184 12.49 -9.73 1.94
N ALA A 185 12.27 -10.62 2.91
CA ALA A 185 12.67 -10.41 4.29
C ALA A 185 14.20 -10.35 4.47
N LYS A 186 14.94 -11.17 3.72
CA LYS A 186 16.40 -11.26 3.84
C LYS A 186 17.14 -10.19 3.04
N GLU A 187 16.70 -9.94 1.80
CA GLU A 187 17.50 -9.20 0.82
C GLU A 187 16.93 -7.79 0.52
N VAL A 188 15.64 -7.55 0.78
CA VAL A 188 15.00 -6.27 0.44
C VAL A 188 14.67 -5.45 1.70
N MET A 189 13.92 -6.04 2.62
CA MET A 189 13.38 -5.34 3.80
C MET A 189 14.46 -4.63 4.66
N PRO A 190 15.68 -5.18 4.88
CA PRO A 190 16.67 -4.52 5.73
C PRO A 190 17.08 -3.14 5.23
N SER A 191 17.18 -2.94 3.91
CA SER A 191 17.59 -1.66 3.31
C SER A 191 16.47 -0.60 3.26
N LEU A 192 15.23 -0.99 3.54
CA LEU A 192 14.09 -0.05 3.56
C LEU A 192 13.89 0.60 4.94
N LYS A 193 14.48 0.04 5.99
CA LYS A 193 14.22 0.46 7.38
C LYS A 193 14.66 1.88 7.71
N ASP A 194 15.68 2.37 7.01
CA ASP A 194 16.32 3.65 7.33
C ASP A 194 15.93 4.80 6.38
N ILE A 195 14.94 4.57 5.49
CA ILE A 195 14.52 5.59 4.49
C ILE A 195 14.06 6.89 5.18
N TRP A 196 13.45 6.80 6.36
CA TRP A 196 12.91 7.91 7.12
C TRP A 196 13.46 7.95 8.55
N SER A 197 14.72 7.57 8.74
CA SER A 197 15.36 7.49 10.06
C SER A 197 15.44 8.82 10.80
N GLU A 198 15.31 9.96 10.11
CA GLU A 198 15.26 11.29 10.69
C GLU A 198 13.90 11.63 11.33
N TYR A 199 12.86 10.83 11.08
CA TYR A 199 11.51 11.00 11.65
C TYR A 199 11.23 9.99 12.75
N LEU A 200 10.61 10.44 13.83
CA LEU A 200 10.07 9.53 14.84
C LEU A 200 8.79 8.87 14.32
N ASP A 201 8.62 7.60 14.64
CA ASP A 201 7.41 6.83 14.35
C ASP A 201 6.60 6.57 15.64
N PRO A 202 5.69 7.46 16.04
CA PRO A 202 4.86 7.26 17.22
C PRO A 202 3.73 6.25 16.99
N TRP A 203 3.44 5.88 15.74
CA TRP A 203 2.37 4.93 15.36
C TRP A 203 2.86 3.51 15.19
N TRP A 204 4.17 3.23 15.35
CA TRP A 204 4.65 1.86 15.35
C TRP A 204 4.37 1.21 16.71
N PRO A 205 3.80 -0.01 16.74
CA PRO A 205 3.52 -0.69 18.00
C PRO A 205 4.77 -0.84 18.85
N GLN A 206 4.77 -0.24 20.03
CA GLN A 206 5.84 -0.41 21.02
C GLN A 206 5.64 -1.72 21.75
N ARG A 207 6.74 -2.42 22.09
CA ARG A 207 6.65 -3.57 22.98
C ARG A 207 6.11 -3.10 24.33
N LEU A 208 5.06 -3.73 24.82
CA LEU A 208 4.60 -3.51 26.19
C LEU A 208 5.76 -3.89 27.11
N ASN A 209 6.24 -2.92 27.89
CA ASN A 209 7.19 -3.23 28.95
C ASN A 209 6.54 -4.27 29.89
N GLN A 210 7.14 -5.43 30.06
CA GLN A 210 6.66 -6.51 30.93
C GLN A 210 6.74 -6.16 32.43
N ALA A 211 6.78 -4.90 32.81
CA ALA A 211 7.00 -4.41 34.16
C ALA A 211 5.71 -3.91 34.84
N HIS A 212 4.61 -4.67 34.71
CA HIS A 212 3.56 -4.66 35.75
C HIS A 212 3.02 -6.09 35.91
N PRO A 213 3.47 -6.85 36.91
CA PRO A 213 2.67 -8.00 37.34
C PRO A 213 1.29 -7.45 37.71
N ALA A 214 0.24 -8.10 37.21
CA ALA A 214 -1.11 -7.78 37.62
C ALA A 214 -1.18 -7.81 39.16
N PRO A 215 -1.91 -6.87 39.82
CA PRO A 215 -2.11 -6.95 41.25
C PRO A 215 -2.76 -8.29 41.54
N VAL A 216 -2.08 -9.09 42.37
CA VAL A 216 -2.64 -10.31 42.93
C VAL A 216 -3.78 -9.82 43.82
N GLY A 217 -5.03 -10.03 43.36
CA GLY A 217 -6.21 -9.74 44.16
C GLY A 217 -6.22 -10.65 45.40
N ASP A 218 -6.38 -10.04 46.54
CA ASP A 218 -6.75 -10.68 47.78
C ASP A 218 -8.19 -11.19 47.72
#